data_ca03b7afc3ec77a81ba0fb2eb46bba87
#
_entry.id   ca03b7afc3ec77a81ba0fb2eb46bba87
#
_cell.length_a   1.000
_cell.length_b   1.000
_cell.length_c   1.000
_cell.angle_alpha   90.00
_cell.angle_beta   90.00
_cell.angle_gamma   90.00
#
_symmetry.space_group_name_H-M   'P 1'
#
loop_
_entity.id
_entity.type
_entity.pdbx_description
1 polymer ?
#
loop_
_entity_poly.entity_id
_entity_poly.type
_entity_poly.pdbx_seq_one_letter_code
_entity_poly.pdbx_strand_id
1 'polypeptide(L)'
;MMGKDKEPLGSEKGRELNAEVARICLALHRARPFTHLAATDGGRDMPNKWVGDRFVPRPVVSYGVYEGPARFGRPVEGSGQLEGGDDELRLAFGQGLWGGRLPDDWQVIDAEMYAVLAYLRKMATAEDAADRRCLVLSDCKPALQQIEAAYRRGPLEGLREWDVSGVD
;
A
#
# COMPACT_ATOMS: atom_id res chain seq x y z
N MET A 1 23.78 8.14 -6.09
CA MET A 1 23.11 8.14 -4.79
C MET A 1 23.10 6.72 -4.28
N MET A 2 23.82 6.43 -3.22
CA MET A 2 23.72 5.14 -2.53
C MET A 2 22.32 4.98 -1.97
N GLY A 3 21.61 3.92 -2.37
CA GLY A 3 20.36 3.55 -1.73
C GLY A 3 20.61 3.32 -0.25
N LYS A 4 19.82 3.96 0.61
CA LYS A 4 19.79 3.62 2.01
C LYS A 4 19.45 2.14 2.10
N ASP A 5 20.35 1.35 2.65
CA ASP A 5 20.11 -0.06 2.94
C ASP A 5 18.76 -0.17 3.67
N LYS A 6 17.79 -0.80 3.03
CA LYS A 6 16.55 -1.16 3.71
C LYS A 6 16.96 -2.10 4.83
N GLU A 7 16.65 -1.73 6.06
CA GLU A 7 16.87 -2.61 7.21
C GLU A 7 16.24 -3.98 6.93
N PRO A 8 16.94 -5.08 7.13
CA PRO A 8 16.40 -6.41 6.84
C PRO A 8 15.11 -6.62 7.62
N LEU A 9 14.08 -7.15 6.94
CA LEU A 9 12.87 -7.63 7.60
C LEU A 9 13.29 -8.62 8.72
N GLY A 10 12.99 -8.28 9.97
CA GLY A 10 13.40 -9.06 11.13
C GLY A 10 14.58 -8.52 11.92
N SER A 11 15.22 -7.42 11.50
CA SER A 11 16.14 -6.69 12.37
C SER A 11 15.43 -6.20 13.64
N GLU A 12 16.17 -6.00 14.73
CA GLU A 12 15.61 -5.48 15.98
C GLU A 12 14.90 -4.15 15.75
N LYS A 13 15.54 -3.24 15.04
CA LYS A 13 14.97 -1.95 14.66
C LYS A 13 13.72 -2.09 13.77
N GLY A 14 13.69 -3.05 12.84
CA GLY A 14 12.51 -3.35 12.03
C GLY A 14 11.35 -3.83 12.87
N ARG A 15 11.62 -4.67 13.89
CA ARG A 15 10.57 -5.12 14.82
C ARG A 15 10.04 -3.99 15.69
N GLU A 16 10.91 -3.10 16.17
CA GLU A 16 10.51 -1.92 16.94
C GLU A 16 9.62 -0.97 16.13
N LEU A 17 10.00 -0.69 14.88
CA LEU A 17 9.20 0.15 13.97
C LEU A 17 7.84 -0.49 13.67
N ASN A 18 7.79 -1.78 13.42
CA ASN A 18 6.51 -2.48 13.20
C ASN A 18 5.62 -2.44 14.43
N ALA A 19 6.18 -2.60 15.63
CA ALA A 19 5.45 -2.51 16.88
C ALA A 19 4.90 -1.08 17.11
N GLU A 20 5.66 -0.05 16.74
CA GLU A 20 5.21 1.34 16.83
C GLU A 20 4.08 1.63 15.86
N VAL A 21 4.20 1.21 14.60
CA VAL A 21 3.12 1.33 13.60
C VAL A 21 1.86 0.62 14.09
N ALA A 22 1.99 -0.59 14.62
CA ALA A 22 0.85 -1.33 15.15
C ALA A 22 0.16 -0.59 16.31
N ARG A 23 0.93 0.00 17.23
CA ARG A 23 0.39 0.81 18.33
C ARG A 23 -0.37 2.04 17.85
N ILE A 24 0.18 2.76 16.87
CA ILE A 24 -0.49 3.93 16.26
C ILE A 24 -1.79 3.50 15.57
N CYS A 25 -1.75 2.45 14.77
CA CYS A 25 -2.93 1.93 14.08
C CYS A 25 -4.03 1.51 15.06
N LEU A 26 -3.66 0.88 16.20
CA LEU A 26 -4.61 0.55 17.24
C LEU A 26 -5.24 1.78 17.89
N ALA A 27 -4.43 2.75 18.26
CA ALA A 27 -4.93 3.98 18.86
C ALA A 27 -5.94 4.68 17.94
N LEU A 28 -5.65 4.74 16.65
CA LEU A 28 -6.56 5.28 15.64
C LEU A 28 -7.85 4.45 15.51
N HIS A 29 -7.72 3.13 15.51
CA HIS A 29 -8.87 2.21 15.45
C HIS A 29 -9.78 2.34 16.68
N ARG A 30 -9.19 2.45 17.88
CA ARG A 30 -9.95 2.66 19.13
C ARG A 30 -10.69 3.98 19.16
N ALA A 31 -10.08 5.05 18.64
CA ALA A 31 -10.72 6.36 18.54
C ALA A 31 -11.91 6.34 17.57
N ARG A 32 -11.75 5.69 16.44
CA ARG A 32 -12.80 5.49 15.43
C ARG A 32 -12.48 4.22 14.61
N PRO A 33 -13.26 3.15 14.73
CA PRO A 33 -12.97 1.88 14.10
C PRO A 33 -12.77 1.97 12.58
N PHE A 34 -11.74 1.30 12.08
CA PHE A 34 -11.58 1.02 10.66
C PHE A 34 -12.47 -0.16 10.27
N THR A 35 -13.04 -0.11 9.10
CA THR A 35 -13.82 -1.20 8.51
C THR A 35 -12.98 -2.03 7.55
N HIS A 36 -12.00 -1.40 6.89
CA HIS A 36 -11.16 -2.00 5.87
C HIS A 36 -9.68 -1.64 6.08
N LEU A 37 -8.81 -2.57 5.72
CA LEU A 37 -7.36 -2.39 5.70
C LEU A 37 -6.81 -2.69 4.33
N ALA A 38 -5.79 -1.95 3.91
CA ALA A 38 -5.00 -2.28 2.74
C ALA A 38 -3.51 -2.02 2.99
N ALA A 39 -2.67 -2.84 2.36
CA ALA A 39 -1.27 -2.53 2.14
C ALA A 39 -1.05 -2.38 0.64
N THR A 40 -0.29 -1.37 0.25
CA THR A 40 -0.04 -1.05 -1.15
C THR A 40 1.46 -1.05 -1.42
N ASP A 41 1.84 -1.50 -2.60
CA ASP A 41 3.21 -1.56 -3.05
C ASP A 41 3.29 -1.24 -4.55
N GLY A 42 4.34 -0.54 -4.94
CA GLY A 42 4.65 -0.23 -6.32
C GLY A 42 6.07 -0.66 -6.66
N GLY A 43 6.27 -1.24 -7.82
CA GLY A 43 7.56 -1.78 -8.23
C GLY A 43 7.95 -1.40 -9.65
N ARG A 44 9.26 -1.33 -9.87
CA ARG A 44 9.86 -1.21 -11.20
C ARG A 44 11.05 -2.13 -11.29
N ASP A 45 10.90 -3.15 -12.10
CA ASP A 45 11.97 -4.10 -12.43
C ASP A 45 12.57 -3.80 -13.81
N MET A 46 13.82 -4.17 -14.00
CA MET A 46 14.54 -4.06 -15.26
C MET A 46 15.00 -5.44 -15.75
N PRO A 47 14.05 -6.36 -16.03
CA PRO A 47 14.44 -7.66 -16.52
C PRO A 47 15.08 -7.51 -17.91
N ASN A 48 16.17 -8.25 -18.11
CA ASN A 48 16.76 -8.34 -19.43
C ASN A 48 15.90 -9.24 -20.34
N LYS A 49 15.62 -8.79 -21.55
CA LYS A 49 14.93 -9.58 -22.56
C LYS A 49 15.78 -9.67 -23.83
N TRP A 50 15.70 -10.80 -24.50
CA TRP A 50 16.26 -10.94 -25.82
C TRP A 50 15.45 -10.14 -26.84
N VAL A 51 16.14 -9.29 -27.60
CA VAL A 51 15.60 -8.59 -28.77
C VAL A 51 16.52 -8.90 -29.93
N GLY A 52 16.12 -9.85 -30.77
CA GLY A 52 17.00 -10.45 -31.77
C GLY A 52 18.13 -11.21 -31.08
N ASP A 53 19.37 -10.82 -31.35
CA ASP A 53 20.61 -11.37 -30.79
C ASP A 53 21.20 -10.57 -29.63
N ARG A 54 20.47 -9.58 -29.13
CA ARG A 54 20.90 -8.71 -28.03
C ARG A 54 20.05 -8.86 -26.80
N PHE A 55 20.71 -8.79 -25.65
CA PHE A 55 20.08 -8.72 -24.34
C PHE A 55 19.84 -7.25 -23.99
N VAL A 56 18.57 -6.83 -23.92
CA VAL A 56 18.19 -5.43 -23.66
C VAL A 56 17.38 -5.35 -22.38
N PRO A 57 17.72 -4.43 -21.44
CA PRO A 57 16.88 -4.16 -20.28
C PRO A 57 15.52 -3.61 -20.75
N ARG A 58 14.45 -4.19 -20.23
CA ARG A 58 13.11 -3.69 -20.48
C ARG A 58 12.39 -3.41 -19.16
N PRO A 59 12.03 -2.15 -18.89
CA PRO A 59 11.34 -1.83 -17.65
C PRO A 59 9.99 -2.53 -17.57
N VAL A 60 9.67 -3.01 -16.36
CA VAL A 60 8.35 -3.53 -16.00
C VAL A 60 7.92 -2.78 -14.77
N VAL A 61 6.88 -1.97 -14.89
CA VAL A 61 6.30 -1.23 -13.80
C VAL A 61 5.00 -1.90 -13.40
N SER A 62 4.79 -2.09 -12.11
CA SER A 62 3.62 -2.76 -11.57
C SER A 62 3.20 -2.19 -10.23
N TYR A 63 1.97 -2.46 -9.86
CA TYR A 63 1.45 -2.15 -8.54
C TYR A 63 0.73 -3.36 -7.95
N GLY A 64 0.65 -3.39 -6.62
CA GLY A 64 -0.06 -4.40 -5.87
C GLY A 64 -0.85 -3.81 -4.72
N VAL A 65 -1.98 -4.41 -4.41
CA VAL A 65 -2.83 -4.08 -3.28
C VAL A 65 -3.20 -5.37 -2.57
N TYR A 66 -2.92 -5.42 -1.29
CA TYR A 66 -3.34 -6.49 -0.40
C TYR A 66 -4.36 -5.91 0.58
N GLU A 67 -5.59 -6.39 0.55
CA GLU A 67 -6.71 -5.77 1.26
C GLU A 67 -7.63 -6.76 1.94
N GLY A 68 -8.43 -6.25 2.87
CA GLY A 68 -9.48 -7.02 3.52
C GLY A 68 -10.23 -6.25 4.59
N PRO A 69 -11.21 -6.90 5.23
CA PRO A 69 -11.86 -6.34 6.41
C PRO A 69 -10.83 -6.04 7.49
N ALA A 70 -11.03 -4.94 8.21
CA ALA A 70 -10.18 -4.60 9.34
C ALA A 70 -10.35 -5.63 10.47
N ARG A 71 -9.27 -6.36 10.77
CA ARG A 71 -9.21 -7.29 11.87
C ARG A 71 -7.99 -6.98 12.72
N PHE A 72 -8.22 -6.83 13.99
CA PHE A 72 -7.18 -6.61 14.99
C PHE A 72 -7.30 -7.73 16.04
N GLY A 73 -6.18 -8.32 16.38
CA GLY A 73 -6.17 -9.39 17.37
C GLY A 73 -4.87 -10.17 17.37
N ARG A 74 -4.73 -11.09 18.32
CA ARG A 74 -3.67 -12.08 18.36
C ARG A 74 -3.97 -13.22 17.41
N PRO A 75 -3.00 -13.71 16.62
CA PRO A 75 -3.18 -14.98 15.94
C PRO A 75 -3.25 -16.11 16.97
N VAL A 76 -4.29 -16.91 16.84
CA VAL A 76 -4.38 -18.18 17.57
C VAL A 76 -3.56 -19.23 16.83
N GLU A 77 -2.58 -19.79 17.51
CA GLU A 77 -1.68 -20.76 16.92
C GLU A 77 -2.46 -21.94 16.31
N GLY A 78 -2.24 -22.22 15.03
CA GLY A 78 -2.85 -23.34 14.31
C GLY A 78 -4.29 -23.18 13.83
N SER A 79 -4.99 -22.09 14.12
CA SER A 79 -6.43 -21.94 13.78
C SER A 79 -6.73 -20.93 12.69
N GLY A 80 -5.80 -20.01 12.35
CA GLY A 80 -6.06 -18.85 11.49
C GLY A 80 -7.08 -17.85 12.06
N GLN A 81 -7.50 -18.04 13.30
CA GLN A 81 -8.41 -17.15 14.02
C GLN A 81 -7.63 -16.07 14.80
N LEU A 82 -8.31 -15.00 15.12
CA LEU A 82 -7.78 -13.92 15.94
C LEU A 82 -8.56 -13.86 17.24
N GLU A 83 -7.85 -13.82 18.37
CA GLU A 83 -8.45 -13.52 19.68
C GLU A 83 -8.25 -12.06 20.04
N GLY A 84 -9.29 -11.44 20.60
CA GLY A 84 -9.23 -10.08 21.09
C GLY A 84 -8.30 -9.98 22.31
N GLY A 85 -7.23 -9.20 22.20
CA GLY A 85 -6.31 -8.90 23.27
C GLY A 85 -5.51 -7.65 22.92
N ASP A 86 -5.37 -6.77 23.91
CA ASP A 86 -4.80 -5.43 23.71
C ASP A 86 -3.28 -5.41 23.53
N ASP A 87 -2.58 -6.49 23.87
CA ASP A 87 -1.13 -6.43 24.07
C ASP A 87 -0.29 -6.87 22.85
N GLU A 88 -0.88 -7.53 21.87
CA GLU A 88 -0.22 -7.91 20.62
C GLU A 88 -1.12 -7.71 19.42
N LEU A 89 -1.15 -6.48 18.92
CA LEU A 89 -1.84 -6.20 17.68
C LEU A 89 -1.07 -6.72 16.51
N ARG A 90 -1.67 -7.67 15.86
CA ARG A 90 -1.37 -7.97 14.47
C ARG A 90 -2.51 -7.47 13.61
N LEU A 91 -2.15 -6.69 12.61
CA LEU A 91 -3.06 -6.38 11.52
C LEU A 91 -3.21 -7.68 10.73
N ALA A 92 -4.33 -8.34 10.86
CA ALA A 92 -4.65 -9.45 9.99
C ALA A 92 -5.20 -8.86 8.69
N PHE A 93 -4.34 -8.83 7.70
CA PHE A 93 -4.77 -8.56 6.34
C PHE A 93 -5.67 -9.69 5.88
N GLY A 94 -6.81 -9.29 5.37
CA GLY A 94 -7.77 -10.19 4.78
C GLY A 94 -7.31 -10.79 3.46
N GLN A 95 -8.18 -11.13 2.60
CA GLN A 95 -8.13 -12.23 1.67
C GLN A 95 -7.91 -11.82 0.20
N GLY A 96 -7.69 -10.55 -0.10
CA GLY A 96 -7.59 -10.08 -1.48
C GLY A 96 -6.21 -9.53 -1.83
N LEU A 97 -5.53 -10.19 -2.76
CA LEU A 97 -4.35 -9.65 -3.43
C LEU A 97 -4.71 -9.39 -4.88
N TRP A 98 -4.53 -8.17 -5.34
CA TRP A 98 -4.73 -7.78 -6.73
C TRP A 98 -3.74 -6.68 -7.12
N GLY A 99 -3.62 -6.45 -8.39
CA GLY A 99 -2.69 -5.47 -8.93
C GLY A 99 -2.64 -5.54 -10.44
N GLY A 100 -1.71 -4.84 -11.04
CA GLY A 100 -1.58 -4.80 -12.48
C GLY A 100 -0.28 -4.18 -12.96
N ARG A 101 -0.13 -4.20 -14.28
CA ARG A 101 0.97 -3.57 -14.97
C ARG A 101 0.64 -2.12 -15.27
N LEU A 102 1.64 -1.27 -15.16
CA LEU A 102 1.60 0.15 -15.46
C LEU A 102 2.47 0.47 -16.68
N PRO A 103 2.36 1.67 -17.27
CA PRO A 103 3.22 2.09 -18.37
C PRO A 103 4.71 1.97 -18.01
N ASP A 104 5.51 1.50 -18.95
CA ASP A 104 6.93 1.16 -18.73
C ASP A 104 7.81 2.41 -18.44
N ASP A 105 7.34 3.60 -18.77
CA ASP A 105 8.01 4.88 -18.53
C ASP A 105 7.74 5.47 -17.13
N TRP A 106 6.83 4.89 -16.37
CA TRP A 106 6.53 5.33 -15.02
C TRP A 106 7.69 5.02 -14.05
N GLN A 107 7.83 5.87 -13.05
CA GLN A 107 8.79 5.68 -11.97
C GLN A 107 8.17 4.85 -10.83
N VAL A 108 9.04 4.37 -9.93
CA VAL A 108 8.56 3.61 -8.74
C VAL A 108 7.58 4.43 -7.93
N ILE A 109 7.85 5.73 -7.72
CA ILE A 109 6.95 6.59 -6.94
C ILE A 109 5.56 6.72 -7.57
N ASP A 110 5.48 6.74 -8.91
CA ASP A 110 4.19 6.79 -9.61
C ASP A 110 3.41 5.50 -9.39
N ALA A 111 4.09 4.35 -9.43
CA ALA A 111 3.48 3.06 -9.14
C ALA A 111 2.98 2.96 -7.70
N GLU A 112 3.73 3.45 -6.73
CA GLU A 112 3.36 3.52 -5.33
C GLU A 112 2.10 4.38 -5.10
N MET A 113 2.08 5.56 -5.71
CA MET A 113 0.93 6.45 -5.61
C MET A 113 -0.29 5.88 -6.32
N TYR A 114 -0.07 5.22 -7.47
CA TYR A 114 -1.16 4.59 -8.21
C TYR A 114 -1.78 3.42 -7.43
N ALA A 115 -0.98 2.63 -6.73
CA ALA A 115 -1.49 1.55 -5.87
C ALA A 115 -2.48 2.07 -4.82
N VAL A 116 -2.16 3.18 -4.17
CA VAL A 116 -3.06 3.85 -3.22
C VAL A 116 -4.31 4.36 -3.94
N LEU A 117 -4.16 5.05 -5.07
CA LEU A 117 -5.26 5.59 -5.84
C LEU A 117 -6.22 4.48 -6.32
N ALA A 118 -5.69 3.39 -6.85
CA ALA A 118 -6.48 2.25 -7.32
C ALA A 118 -7.34 1.66 -6.19
N TYR A 119 -6.75 1.51 -5.00
CA TYR A 119 -7.49 1.07 -3.82
C TYR A 119 -8.59 2.07 -3.43
N LEU A 120 -8.27 3.36 -3.35
CA LEU A 120 -9.24 4.39 -2.98
C LEU A 120 -10.40 4.47 -3.99
N ARG A 121 -10.12 4.34 -5.28
CA ARG A 121 -11.17 4.25 -6.33
C ARG A 121 -12.10 3.07 -6.11
N LYS A 122 -11.53 1.89 -5.84
CA LYS A 122 -12.32 0.69 -5.53
C LYS A 122 -13.22 0.92 -4.31
N MET A 123 -12.70 1.53 -3.25
CA MET A 123 -13.48 1.83 -2.06
C MET A 123 -14.59 2.86 -2.31
N ALA A 124 -14.28 3.91 -3.09
CA ALA A 124 -15.23 4.98 -3.41
C ALA A 124 -16.38 4.54 -4.31
N THR A 125 -16.20 3.49 -5.11
CA THR A 125 -17.24 2.95 -5.99
C THR A 125 -18.11 1.86 -5.35
N ALA A 126 -17.84 1.48 -4.11
CA ALA A 126 -18.65 0.51 -3.40
C ALA A 126 -20.01 1.12 -2.97
N GLU A 127 -21.06 0.32 -2.94
CA GLU A 127 -22.40 0.76 -2.56
C GLU A 127 -22.45 1.35 -1.14
N ASP A 128 -21.62 0.83 -0.24
CA ASP A 128 -21.48 1.26 1.16
C ASP A 128 -20.29 2.20 1.39
N ALA A 129 -19.80 2.90 0.35
CA ALA A 129 -18.60 3.74 0.41
C ALA A 129 -18.63 4.76 1.56
N ALA A 130 -19.80 5.34 1.86
CA ALA A 130 -19.97 6.33 2.92
C ALA A 130 -19.71 5.77 4.34
N ASP A 131 -19.95 4.47 4.52
CA ASP A 131 -19.77 3.78 5.80
C ASP A 131 -18.38 3.17 5.96
N ARG A 132 -17.56 3.20 4.89
CA ARG A 132 -16.21 2.63 4.91
C ARG A 132 -15.22 3.61 5.51
N ARG A 133 -14.47 3.13 6.46
CA ARG A 133 -13.29 3.79 6.99
C ARG A 133 -12.08 2.91 6.75
N CYS A 134 -11.25 3.32 5.81
CA CYS A 134 -10.10 2.54 5.34
C CYS A 134 -8.81 3.00 6.01
N LEU A 135 -7.96 2.06 6.40
CA LEU A 135 -6.57 2.30 6.74
C LEU A 135 -5.70 1.76 5.61
N VAL A 136 -4.92 2.63 5.00
CA VAL A 136 -3.98 2.26 3.94
C VAL A 136 -2.55 2.37 4.46
N LEU A 137 -1.80 1.29 4.32
CA LEU A 137 -0.39 1.22 4.68
C LEU A 137 0.45 1.21 3.41
N SER A 138 1.46 2.06 3.35
CA SER A 138 2.47 2.09 2.30
C SER A 138 3.84 2.32 2.95
N ASP A 139 4.87 1.68 2.44
CA ASP A 139 6.25 1.88 2.90
C ASP A 139 6.96 3.02 2.13
N CYS A 140 6.28 3.61 1.14
CA CYS A 140 6.80 4.71 0.35
C CYS A 140 6.45 6.08 0.95
N LYS A 141 7.27 6.55 1.89
CA LYS A 141 7.07 7.87 2.50
C LYS A 141 6.95 9.03 1.50
N PRO A 142 7.76 9.12 0.43
CA PRO A 142 7.60 10.17 -0.57
C PRO A 142 6.24 10.15 -1.27
N ALA A 143 5.69 8.97 -1.57
CA ALA A 143 4.36 8.84 -2.16
C ALA A 143 3.29 9.37 -1.21
N LEU A 144 3.34 8.98 0.06
CA LEU A 144 2.40 9.46 1.09
C LEU A 144 2.47 10.99 1.25
N GLN A 145 3.67 11.58 1.21
CA GLN A 145 3.84 13.02 1.28
C GLN A 145 3.22 13.75 0.08
N GLN A 146 3.36 13.21 -1.12
CA GLN A 146 2.73 13.79 -2.31
C GLN A 146 1.20 13.67 -2.27
N ILE A 147 0.68 12.53 -1.83
CA ILE A 147 -0.77 12.34 -1.64
C ILE A 147 -1.32 13.35 -0.61
N GLU A 148 -0.63 13.52 0.51
CA GLU A 148 -1.02 14.49 1.53
C GLU A 148 -0.99 15.92 1.00
N ALA A 149 0.04 16.29 0.25
CA ALA A 149 0.16 17.61 -0.37
C ALA A 149 -0.96 17.85 -1.39
N ALA A 150 -1.30 16.86 -2.21
CA ALA A 150 -2.42 16.95 -3.15
C ALA A 150 -3.77 17.11 -2.43
N TYR A 151 -3.98 16.35 -1.35
CA TYR A 151 -5.18 16.47 -0.52
C TYR A 151 -5.34 17.87 0.10
N ARG A 152 -4.25 18.45 0.60
CA ARG A 152 -4.26 19.81 1.21
C ARG A 152 -4.51 20.91 0.19
N ARG A 153 -4.06 20.74 -1.08
CA ARG A 153 -4.32 21.67 -2.18
C ARG A 153 -5.76 21.63 -2.68
N GLY A 154 -6.47 20.57 -2.40
CA GLY A 154 -7.84 20.36 -2.83
C GLY A 154 -7.96 19.50 -4.09
N PRO A 155 -9.14 18.92 -4.32
CA PRO A 155 -9.33 17.85 -5.32
C PRO A 155 -9.11 18.29 -6.77
N LEU A 156 -9.38 19.55 -7.12
CA LEU A 156 -9.25 20.03 -8.50
C LEU A 156 -7.81 20.32 -8.91
N GLU A 157 -6.98 20.79 -7.99
CA GLU A 157 -5.57 21.03 -8.27
C GLU A 157 -4.76 19.75 -8.27
N GLY A 158 -5.05 18.82 -7.38
CA GLY A 158 -4.39 17.52 -7.35
C GLY A 158 -4.66 16.63 -8.58
N LEU A 159 -5.84 16.75 -9.19
CA LEU A 159 -6.19 16.01 -10.40
C LEU A 159 -5.51 16.54 -11.68
N ARG A 160 -5.07 17.79 -11.69
CA ARG A 160 -4.40 18.39 -12.86
C ARG A 160 -2.95 17.89 -13.03
N GLU A 161 -2.33 17.43 -11.98
CA GLU A 161 -0.94 16.94 -12.00
C GLU A 161 -0.83 15.46 -12.36
N TRP A 162 -1.96 14.75 -12.43
CA TRP A 162 -2.00 13.31 -12.68
C TRP A 162 -2.77 13.00 -13.96
N ASP A 163 -2.01 12.79 -15.04
CA ASP A 163 -2.55 12.19 -16.24
C ASP A 163 -2.54 10.66 -16.10
N VAL A 164 -3.70 10.13 -15.76
CA VAL A 164 -3.95 8.67 -15.71
C VAL A 164 -4.63 8.18 -17.00
N SER A 165 -4.63 8.99 -18.05
CA SER A 165 -5.21 8.66 -19.35
C SER A 165 -4.38 7.61 -20.07
N GLY A 166 -4.49 6.40 -19.77
CA GLY A 166 -3.74 5.29 -20.39
C GLY A 166 -3.56 4.10 -19.47
N VAL A 167 -4.19 4.16 -18.31
CA VAL A 167 -4.26 3.06 -17.36
C VAL A 167 -5.70 2.57 -17.34
N ASP A 168 -5.98 1.51 -18.10
CA ASP A 168 -7.24 0.76 -18.08
C ASP A 168 -7.25 -0.28 -16.98
#